data_b4c45ba653dbaaa99be6ce725a22a78f
#
_entry.id   b4c45ba653dbaaa99be6ce725a22a78f
#
_cell.length_a   1.000
_cell.length_b   1.000
_cell.length_c   1.000
_cell.angle_alpha   90.00
_cell.angle_beta   90.00
_cell.angle_gamma   90.00
#
_symmetry.space_group_name_H-M   'P 1'
#
loop_
_entity.id
_entity.type
_entity.pdbx_description
1 polymer ?
#
loop_
_entity_poly.entity_id
_entity_poly.type
_entity_poly.pdbx_seq_one_letter_code
_entity_poly.pdbx_strand_id
1 'polypeptide(L)'
;MKELSIASSEFHTVEELQEYIKIGLHFPDYYGENLSALYDCLTQSADPIILEFDVDGFFDDTMKQYFKKVGKVCEDAVEENELLEFSVILPKEEGW
;
A
#
# COMPACT_ATOMS: atom_id res chain seq x y z
N MET A 1 -0.09 16.80 3.86
CA MET A 1 0.50 15.47 4.12
C MET A 1 -0.60 14.43 4.17
N LYS A 2 -0.37 13.30 3.53
CA LYS A 2 -1.31 12.18 3.53
C LYS A 2 -0.72 11.04 4.36
N GLU A 3 -1.51 10.48 5.28
CA GLU A 3 -1.07 9.36 6.10
C GLU A 3 -2.10 8.25 5.99
N LEU A 4 -1.64 7.02 5.81
CA LEU A 4 -2.52 5.87 5.73
C LEU A 4 -1.88 4.67 6.40
N SER A 5 -2.60 4.05 7.32
CA SER A 5 -2.21 2.82 7.97
C SER A 5 -3.12 1.70 7.47
N ILE A 6 -2.54 0.58 7.09
CA ILE A 6 -3.28 -0.54 6.51
C ILE A 6 -3.02 -1.78 7.34
N ALA A 7 -4.07 -2.28 8.00
CA ALA A 7 -4.01 -3.53 8.76
C ALA A 7 -4.35 -4.68 7.80
N SER A 8 -3.38 -5.53 7.52
CA SER A 8 -3.49 -6.55 6.47
C SER A 8 -4.63 -7.55 6.68
N SER A 9 -4.95 -7.86 7.93
CA SER A 9 -6.01 -8.83 8.25
C SER A 9 -7.42 -8.35 7.92
N GLU A 10 -7.60 -7.04 7.71
CA GLU A 10 -8.93 -6.46 7.48
C GLU A 10 -9.41 -6.57 6.04
N PHE A 11 -8.56 -6.98 5.11
CA PHE A 11 -8.87 -6.98 3.69
C PHE A 11 -9.05 -8.40 3.18
N HIS A 12 -10.20 -8.67 2.55
CA HIS A 12 -10.57 -9.99 2.04
C HIS A 12 -10.40 -10.10 0.53
N THR A 13 -10.41 -8.98 -0.19
CA THR A 13 -10.24 -8.96 -1.63
C THR A 13 -9.26 -7.87 -2.06
N VAL A 14 -8.70 -8.05 -3.24
CA VAL A 14 -7.81 -7.06 -3.86
C VAL A 14 -8.55 -5.73 -4.06
N GLU A 15 -9.82 -5.81 -4.46
CA GLU A 15 -10.64 -4.63 -4.70
C GLU A 15 -10.84 -3.80 -3.44
N GLU A 16 -11.09 -4.47 -2.31
CA GLU A 16 -11.23 -3.78 -1.02
C GLU A 16 -9.96 -2.99 -0.67
N LEU A 17 -8.81 -3.62 -0.85
CA LEU A 17 -7.53 -2.98 -0.54
C LEU A 17 -7.28 -1.79 -1.47
N GLN A 18 -7.48 -1.95 -2.76
CA GLN A 18 -7.26 -0.88 -3.73
C GLN A 18 -8.20 0.30 -3.50
N GLU A 19 -9.46 0.04 -3.17
CA GLU A 19 -10.40 1.12 -2.86
C GLU A 19 -9.99 1.86 -1.59
N TYR A 20 -9.55 1.13 -0.57
CA TYR A 20 -9.09 1.74 0.67
C TYR A 20 -7.91 2.67 0.43
N ILE A 21 -6.94 2.23 -0.38
CA ILE A 21 -5.77 3.04 -0.74
C ILE A 21 -6.20 4.28 -1.53
N LYS A 22 -7.08 4.09 -2.50
CA LYS A 22 -7.59 5.20 -3.34
C LYS A 22 -8.22 6.29 -2.48
N ILE A 23 -9.12 5.89 -1.59
CA ILE A 23 -9.83 6.84 -0.72
C ILE A 23 -8.87 7.45 0.29
N GLY A 24 -8.06 6.61 0.94
CA GLY A 24 -7.16 7.07 2.01
C GLY A 24 -6.07 8.02 1.55
N LEU A 25 -5.58 7.85 0.34
CA LEU A 25 -4.54 8.70 -0.22
C LEU A 25 -5.08 9.75 -1.19
N HIS A 26 -6.41 9.87 -1.30
CA HIS A 26 -7.08 10.85 -2.15
C HIS A 26 -6.63 10.77 -3.61
N PHE A 27 -6.51 9.54 -4.13
CA PHE A 27 -6.19 9.36 -5.54
C PHE A 27 -7.37 9.79 -6.42
N PRO A 28 -7.11 10.24 -7.64
CA PRO A 28 -8.19 10.70 -8.52
C PRO A 28 -9.13 9.57 -8.93
N ASP A 29 -10.34 9.93 -9.38
CA ASP A 29 -11.36 8.96 -9.77
C ASP A 29 -10.91 8.03 -10.90
N TYR A 30 -9.98 8.50 -11.74
CA TYR A 30 -9.45 7.68 -12.83
C TYR A 30 -8.35 6.71 -12.39
N TYR A 31 -8.06 6.63 -11.09
CA TYR A 31 -7.08 5.64 -10.60
C TYR A 31 -7.49 4.23 -11.00
N GLY A 32 -6.60 3.51 -11.66
CA GLY A 32 -6.90 2.22 -12.26
C GLY A 32 -7.00 1.03 -11.32
N GLU A 33 -6.78 1.24 -10.02
CA GLU A 33 -6.85 0.21 -8.98
C GLU A 33 -6.02 -1.04 -9.32
N ASN A 34 -4.81 -0.83 -9.79
CA ASN A 34 -3.85 -1.89 -10.07
C ASN A 34 -2.45 -1.44 -9.66
N LEU A 35 -1.49 -2.38 -9.72
CA LEU A 35 -0.13 -2.12 -9.22
C LEU A 35 0.59 -1.04 -10.02
N SER A 36 0.40 -0.99 -11.34
CA SER A 36 1.01 0.04 -12.17
C SER A 36 0.46 1.43 -11.85
N ALA A 37 -0.86 1.53 -11.68
CA ALA A 37 -1.49 2.80 -11.32
C ALA A 37 -1.03 3.25 -9.94
N LEU A 38 -0.89 2.32 -9.00
CA LEU A 38 -0.39 2.61 -7.65
C LEU A 38 1.02 3.19 -7.72
N TYR A 39 1.91 2.56 -8.45
CA TYR A 39 3.28 3.04 -8.63
C TYR A 39 3.28 4.46 -9.20
N ASP A 40 2.50 4.70 -10.25
CA ASP A 40 2.43 6.01 -10.90
C ASP A 40 1.93 7.08 -9.93
N CYS A 41 0.85 6.79 -9.19
CA CYS A 41 0.30 7.76 -8.24
C CYS A 41 1.27 8.06 -7.09
N LEU A 42 1.95 7.03 -6.59
CA LEU A 42 2.92 7.22 -5.50
C LEU A 42 4.14 8.02 -5.96
N THR A 43 4.65 7.74 -7.17
CA THR A 43 5.86 8.41 -7.65
C THR A 43 5.60 9.84 -8.14
N GLN A 44 4.38 10.13 -8.55
CA GLN A 44 4.01 11.45 -9.08
C GLN A 44 3.42 12.39 -8.03
N SER A 45 3.25 11.94 -6.80
CA SER A 45 2.67 12.77 -5.75
C SER A 45 3.58 13.95 -5.42
N ALA A 46 3.01 15.15 -5.42
CA ALA A 46 3.70 16.37 -4.99
C ALA A 46 3.51 16.62 -3.49
N ASP A 47 2.59 15.89 -2.86
CA ASP A 47 2.37 15.97 -1.42
C ASP A 47 3.10 14.83 -0.71
N PRO A 48 3.65 15.09 0.49
CA PRO A 48 4.23 14.01 1.28
C PRO A 48 3.21 12.94 1.63
N ILE A 49 3.61 11.67 1.54
CA ILE A 49 2.78 10.52 1.87
C ILE A 49 3.52 9.67 2.90
N ILE A 50 2.83 9.31 3.96
CA ILE A 50 3.32 8.35 4.95
C ILE A 50 2.39 7.14 4.89
N LEU A 51 2.92 6.01 4.47
CA LEU A 51 2.17 4.77 4.29
C LEU A 51 2.76 3.69 5.18
N GLU A 52 1.91 3.05 5.98
CA GLU A 52 2.35 2.03 6.92
C GLU A 52 1.50 0.78 6.75
N PHE A 53 2.17 -0.36 6.62
CA PHE A 53 1.50 -1.66 6.64
C PHE A 53 1.68 -2.28 8.02
N ASP A 54 0.57 -2.55 8.68
CA ASP A 54 0.54 -3.33 9.91
C ASP A 54 0.19 -4.77 9.53
N VAL A 55 1.21 -5.63 9.47
CA VAL A 55 1.04 -7.02 9.02
C VAL A 55 0.70 -7.87 10.24
N ASP A 56 -0.60 -8.00 10.49
CA ASP A 56 -1.14 -8.73 11.64
C ASP A 56 -1.83 -10.04 11.24
N GLY A 57 -1.67 -10.44 9.98
CA GLY A 57 -2.26 -11.65 9.42
C GLY A 57 -2.85 -11.36 8.05
N PHE A 58 -3.35 -12.41 7.39
CA PHE A 58 -3.95 -12.29 6.06
C PHE A 58 -5.20 -13.16 6.01
N PHE A 59 -6.18 -12.72 5.25
CA PHE A 59 -7.41 -13.48 5.06
C PHE A 59 -7.11 -14.87 4.45
N ASP A 60 -6.27 -14.89 3.41
CA ASP A 60 -5.84 -16.12 2.75
C ASP A 60 -4.49 -15.90 2.05
N ASP A 61 -3.98 -16.94 1.40
CA ASP A 61 -2.69 -16.87 0.72
C ASP A 61 -2.70 -15.91 -0.46
N THR A 62 -3.84 -15.79 -1.15
CA THR A 62 -3.98 -14.85 -2.26
C THR A 62 -3.76 -13.43 -1.78
N MET A 63 -4.38 -13.05 -0.66
CA MET A 63 -4.20 -11.73 -0.09
C MET A 63 -2.77 -11.51 0.40
N LYS A 64 -2.16 -12.52 1.00
CA LYS A 64 -0.77 -12.45 1.43
C LYS A 64 0.15 -12.13 0.25
N GLN A 65 -0.01 -12.84 -0.86
CA GLN A 65 0.81 -12.61 -2.05
C GLN A 65 0.56 -11.23 -2.64
N TYR A 66 -0.68 -10.77 -2.63
CA TYR A 66 -1.00 -9.45 -3.15
C TYR A 66 -0.39 -8.34 -2.28
N PHE A 67 -0.47 -8.48 -0.96
CA PHE A 67 0.17 -7.51 -0.05
C PHE A 67 1.68 -7.43 -0.28
N LYS A 68 2.32 -8.56 -0.55
CA LYS A 68 3.75 -8.56 -0.89
C LYS A 68 4.04 -7.77 -2.16
N LYS A 69 3.19 -7.92 -3.17
CA LYS A 69 3.33 -7.16 -4.41
C LYS A 69 3.12 -5.66 -4.20
N VAL A 70 2.12 -5.30 -3.40
CA VAL A 70 1.86 -3.90 -3.06
C VAL A 70 3.05 -3.32 -2.30
N GLY A 71 3.59 -4.08 -1.34
CA GLY A 71 4.77 -3.66 -0.57
C GLY A 71 5.97 -3.42 -1.46
N LYS A 72 6.20 -4.29 -2.45
CA LYS A 72 7.30 -4.12 -3.39
C LYS A 72 7.14 -2.86 -4.24
N VAL A 73 5.92 -2.59 -4.69
CA VAL A 73 5.61 -1.36 -5.42
C VAL A 73 5.91 -0.13 -4.57
N CYS A 74 5.51 -0.16 -3.30
CA CYS A 74 5.77 0.96 -2.38
C CYS A 74 7.27 1.16 -2.14
N GLU A 75 8.03 0.08 -1.96
CA GLU A 75 9.48 0.17 -1.81
C GLU A 75 10.15 0.77 -3.03
N ASP A 76 9.74 0.34 -4.21
CA ASP A 76 10.29 0.88 -5.46
C ASP A 76 9.93 2.35 -5.62
N ALA A 77 8.71 2.73 -5.25
CA ALA A 77 8.26 4.12 -5.35
C ALA A 77 9.01 5.05 -4.40
N VAL A 78 9.39 4.58 -3.22
CA VAL A 78 10.19 5.37 -2.26
C VAL A 78 11.50 5.82 -2.90
N GLU A 79 12.12 4.98 -3.70
CA GLU A 79 13.37 5.31 -4.39
C GLU A 79 13.19 6.42 -5.43
N GLU A 80 11.99 6.56 -5.97
CA GLU A 80 11.69 7.53 -7.03
C GLU A 80 11.06 8.82 -6.49
N ASN A 81 10.55 8.82 -5.25
CA ASN A 81 9.89 9.98 -4.68
C ASN A 81 10.29 10.19 -3.23
N GLU A 82 11.12 11.20 -2.97
CA GLU A 82 11.60 11.54 -1.62
C GLU A 82 10.49 11.92 -0.66
N LEU A 83 9.31 12.28 -1.15
CA LEU A 83 8.17 12.68 -0.33
C LEU A 83 7.38 11.48 0.19
N LEU A 84 7.71 10.27 -0.26
CA LEU A 84 7.03 9.05 0.16
C LEU A 84 7.83 8.34 1.25
N GLU A 85 7.16 8.05 2.36
CA GLU A 85 7.69 7.20 3.41
C GLU A 85 6.83 5.96 3.50
N PHE A 86 7.46 4.80 3.50
CA PHE A 86 6.78 3.52 3.59
C PHE A 86 7.44 2.67 4.67
N SER A 87 6.64 2.11 5.56
CA SER A 87 7.12 1.21 6.60
C SER A 87 6.21 0.00 6.74
N VAL A 88 6.79 -1.09 7.22
CA VAL A 88 6.08 -2.34 7.44
C VAL A 88 6.33 -2.78 8.88
N ILE A 89 5.25 -3.00 9.62
CA ILE A 89 5.32 -3.55 10.97
C ILE A 89 5.00 -5.02 10.87
N LEU A 90 5.96 -5.87 11.17
CA LEU A 90 5.81 -7.33 11.09
C LEU A 90 5.58 -7.92 12.48
N PRO A 91 4.89 -9.07 12.56
CA PRO A 91 4.84 -9.83 13.80
C PRO A 91 6.25 -10.20 14.23
N LYS A 92 6.44 -10.31 15.54
CA LYS A 92 7.75 -10.38 16.18
C LYS A 92 8.68 -11.48 15.68
N GLU A 93 8.17 -12.55 15.13
CA GLU A 93 8.94 -13.72 14.73
C GLU A 93 8.75 -14.14 13.28
N GLU A 94 8.08 -13.32 12.49
CA GLU A 94 7.77 -13.69 11.12
C GLU A 94 8.20 -12.63 10.12
N GLY A 95 8.75 -13.10 9.01
CA GLY A 95 8.86 -12.29 7.83
C GLY A 95 7.57 -12.43 7.00
N TRP A 96 7.49 -11.70 5.95
CA TRP A 96 6.34 -11.85 5.04
C TRP A 96 6.78 -12.13 3.56
#